data_5308fd6663c5c8dfc2e423d9ff35d412
#
_entry.id   5308fd6663c5c8dfc2e423d9ff35d412
#
_cell.length_a   1.000
_cell.length_b   1.000
_cell.length_c   1.000
_cell.angle_alpha   90.00
_cell.angle_beta   90.00
_cell.angle_gamma   90.00
#
_symmetry.space_group_name_H-M   'P 1'
#
loop_
_entity.id
_entity.type
_entity.pdbx_description
1 polymer ?
#
loop_
_entity_poly.entity_id
_entity_poly.type
_entity_poly.pdbx_seq_one_letter_code
_entity_poly.pdbx_strand_id
1 'polypeptide(L)'
;MTSQHVVVVGGGIVGCMTAMELVARGCKVTIVERNKIASQASGESSWAGAGILFPLLPWMYSDQVNALTSFGALAYVEICQRLQLETGIDSNLATSGMLLLPHFDIPAAFSWCEKNKLPFQPVKASAFDVQSLSGEDALWLPSVAQIRPPYLMLALRAWLEQNNVTLLEHTELVPLKTTPELHAPELHEWQTLNGEILKADQFIVTSGAWSFDLLKETTEKLKIKPMRGQILLYQPKNNLQQIVYREGFYMVPRRDGYLLAGSTLEDVGFDSTTTEAVRDEISTKAEAIMPMLKGLPIIKHWSGLRPGTPDNLPTISAHPQIKNLYLNTGHFRYGLTMAPASAKLVAALVCGEKPWIDPSPFSLSV
;
A
#
# COMPACT_ATOMS: atom_id res chain seq x y z
N MET A 1 -4.74 26.13 23.04
CA MET A 1 -4.87 24.67 23.19
C MET A 1 -3.52 24.08 22.90
N THR A 2 -2.94 23.24 23.77
CA THR A 2 -1.70 22.52 23.51
C THR A 2 -1.94 21.56 22.33
N SER A 3 -1.05 21.59 21.34
CA SER A 3 -1.12 20.67 20.20
C SER A 3 -1.00 19.23 20.69
N GLN A 4 -1.94 18.35 20.30
CA GLN A 4 -1.92 16.93 20.65
C GLN A 4 -0.68 16.27 20.03
N HIS A 5 0.09 15.52 20.83
CA HIS A 5 1.23 14.75 20.36
C HIS A 5 0.83 13.32 19.98
N VAL A 6 1.06 12.95 18.74
CA VAL A 6 0.73 11.61 18.19
C VAL A 6 2.00 10.90 17.76
N VAL A 7 2.19 9.68 18.23
CA VAL A 7 3.26 8.77 17.76
C VAL A 7 2.66 7.80 16.74
N VAL A 8 3.22 7.80 15.53
CA VAL A 8 2.88 6.88 14.45
C VAL A 8 3.97 5.79 14.39
N VAL A 9 3.58 4.53 14.59
CA VAL A 9 4.48 3.37 14.63
C VAL A 9 4.51 2.70 13.27
N GLY A 10 5.59 2.91 12.52
CA GLY A 10 5.82 2.42 11.16
C GLY A 10 5.93 3.55 10.14
N GLY A 11 7.06 3.64 9.45
CA GLY A 11 7.41 4.66 8.45
C GLY A 11 7.13 4.25 7.01
N GLY A 12 6.20 3.32 6.77
CA GLY A 12 5.70 2.96 5.45
C GLY A 12 4.70 3.99 4.89
N ILE A 13 4.13 3.72 3.71
CA ILE A 13 3.20 4.63 3.03
C ILE A 13 2.01 5.02 3.91
N VAL A 14 1.44 4.06 4.65
CA VAL A 14 0.28 4.30 5.52
C VAL A 14 0.67 5.22 6.67
N GLY A 15 1.83 5.00 7.30
CA GLY A 15 2.32 5.87 8.38
C GLY A 15 2.65 7.27 7.90
N CYS A 16 3.36 7.41 6.78
CA CYS A 16 3.69 8.71 6.21
C CYS A 16 2.43 9.52 5.82
N MET A 17 1.43 8.88 5.18
CA MET A 17 0.16 9.54 4.86
C MET A 17 -0.65 9.88 6.11
N THR A 18 -0.65 9.01 7.13
CA THR A 18 -1.28 9.29 8.43
C THR A 18 -0.64 10.51 9.11
N ALA A 19 0.68 10.61 9.06
CA ALA A 19 1.40 11.77 9.60
C ALA A 19 1.04 13.06 8.85
N MET A 20 0.92 13.03 7.51
CA MET A 20 0.47 14.18 6.72
C MET A 20 -0.93 14.67 7.14
N GLU A 21 -1.87 13.75 7.33
CA GLU A 21 -3.24 14.06 7.75
C GLU A 21 -3.29 14.66 9.17
N LEU A 22 -2.45 14.15 10.08
CA LEU A 22 -2.36 14.66 11.45
C LEU A 22 -1.70 16.04 11.52
N VAL A 23 -0.62 16.27 10.75
CA VAL A 23 0.02 17.60 10.64
C VAL A 23 -0.96 18.63 10.11
N ALA A 24 -1.76 18.27 9.09
CA ALA A 24 -2.80 19.16 8.55
C ALA A 24 -3.87 19.55 9.59
N ARG A 25 -4.05 18.74 10.66
CA ARG A 25 -4.93 19.00 11.80
C ARG A 25 -4.25 19.69 12.98
N GLY A 26 -3.01 20.10 12.81
CA GLY A 26 -2.23 20.81 13.84
C GLY A 26 -1.67 19.91 14.94
N CYS A 27 -1.63 18.59 14.77
CA CYS A 27 -0.98 17.69 15.70
C CYS A 27 0.55 17.80 15.62
N LYS A 28 1.22 17.63 16.75
CA LYS A 28 2.65 17.33 16.79
C LYS A 28 2.82 15.85 16.49
N VAL A 29 3.62 15.49 15.49
CA VAL A 29 3.76 14.10 15.04
C VAL A 29 5.19 13.60 15.18
N THR A 30 5.32 12.37 15.69
CA THR A 30 6.56 11.59 15.69
C THR A 30 6.30 10.28 14.93
N ILE A 31 7.13 9.96 13.94
CA ILE A 31 7.13 8.63 13.31
C ILE A 31 8.27 7.82 13.91
N VAL A 32 7.96 6.60 14.33
CA VAL A 32 8.94 5.63 14.83
C VAL A 32 9.06 4.49 13.86
N GLU A 33 10.27 4.20 13.39
CA GLU A 33 10.52 3.16 12.41
C GLU A 33 11.78 2.35 12.81
N ARG A 34 11.66 1.02 12.82
CA ARG A 34 12.78 0.13 13.16
C ARG A 34 13.94 0.19 12.17
N ASN A 35 13.65 0.54 10.91
CA ASN A 35 14.65 0.76 9.88
C ASN A 35 14.70 2.24 9.48
N LYS A 36 14.83 2.50 8.21
CA LYS A 36 14.82 3.85 7.65
C LYS A 36 13.43 4.18 7.09
N ILE A 37 12.89 5.32 7.49
CA ILE A 37 11.55 5.77 7.04
C ILE A 37 11.54 5.92 5.52
N ALA A 38 10.44 5.51 4.90
CA ALA A 38 10.22 5.61 3.47
C ALA A 38 11.26 4.88 2.60
N SER A 39 11.90 3.83 3.11
CA SER A 39 12.90 3.06 2.38
C SER A 39 12.54 1.57 2.28
N GLN A 40 13.44 0.78 1.71
CA GLN A 40 13.39 -0.68 1.73
C GLN A 40 14.69 -1.21 2.34
N ALA A 41 14.58 -1.92 3.46
CA ALA A 41 15.70 -2.55 4.13
C ALA A 41 15.47 -4.05 4.36
N SER A 42 14.27 -4.45 4.79
CA SER A 42 13.96 -5.82 5.21
C SER A 42 12.62 -6.35 4.67
N GLY A 43 12.23 -5.92 3.47
CA GLY A 43 11.00 -6.38 2.81
C GLY A 43 9.79 -5.46 3.00
N GLU A 44 10.00 -4.19 3.30
CA GLU A 44 8.92 -3.20 3.38
C GLU A 44 8.14 -3.10 2.06
N SER A 45 6.83 -3.35 2.13
CA SER A 45 5.98 -3.47 0.94
C SER A 45 5.72 -2.16 0.21
N SER A 46 5.79 -1.02 0.91
CA SER A 46 5.48 0.29 0.35
C SER A 46 6.41 0.68 -0.79
N TRP A 47 7.71 0.45 -0.61
CA TRP A 47 8.73 0.71 -1.62
C TRP A 47 8.69 -0.34 -2.74
N ALA A 48 8.42 -1.60 -2.37
CA ALA A 48 8.48 -2.76 -3.27
C ALA A 48 7.30 -2.86 -4.24
N GLY A 49 6.22 -2.14 -3.99
CA GLY A 49 4.96 -2.26 -4.74
C GLY A 49 5.05 -1.82 -6.21
N ALA A 50 4.12 -2.33 -7.02
CA ALA A 50 4.03 -1.95 -8.44
C ALA A 50 3.47 -0.54 -8.66
N GLY A 51 2.78 0.04 -7.71
CA GLY A 51 2.25 1.39 -7.82
C GLY A 51 1.03 1.54 -8.71
N ILE A 52 0.29 0.49 -8.98
CA ILE A 52 -0.99 0.54 -9.69
C ILE A 52 -2.03 1.15 -8.74
N LEU A 53 -2.66 2.25 -9.15
CA LEU A 53 -3.69 2.95 -8.37
C LEU A 53 -5.09 2.48 -8.73
N PHE A 54 -5.29 1.17 -8.69
CA PHE A 54 -6.54 0.52 -9.01
C PHE A 54 -6.61 -0.87 -8.36
N PRO A 55 -7.75 -1.32 -7.79
CA PRO A 55 -7.94 -2.72 -7.44
C PRO A 55 -8.03 -3.55 -8.72
N LEU A 56 -7.18 -4.56 -8.86
CA LEU A 56 -6.94 -5.23 -10.15
C LEU A 56 -8.19 -5.89 -10.74
N LEU A 57 -9.08 -6.40 -9.89
CA LEU A 57 -10.39 -6.96 -10.27
C LEU A 57 -11.44 -6.48 -9.24
N PRO A 58 -11.90 -5.22 -9.32
CA PRO A 58 -12.72 -4.60 -8.27
C PRO A 58 -14.04 -5.30 -7.98
N TRP A 59 -14.61 -5.99 -8.95
CA TRP A 59 -15.83 -6.81 -8.78
C TRP A 59 -15.65 -8.04 -7.89
N MET A 60 -14.42 -8.40 -7.56
CA MET A 60 -14.09 -9.49 -6.61
C MET A 60 -13.96 -9.03 -5.17
N TYR A 61 -14.07 -7.73 -4.90
CA TYR A 61 -13.85 -7.16 -3.57
C TYR A 61 -15.13 -6.52 -3.01
N SER A 62 -15.15 -6.36 -1.70
CA SER A 62 -16.27 -5.70 -1.02
C SER A 62 -16.37 -4.20 -1.40
N ASP A 63 -17.56 -3.63 -1.22
CA ASP A 63 -17.78 -2.19 -1.44
C ASP A 63 -16.87 -1.33 -0.53
N GLN A 64 -16.48 -1.82 0.64
CA GLN A 64 -15.57 -1.15 1.57
C GLN A 64 -14.14 -1.05 1.00
N VAL A 65 -13.62 -2.14 0.45
CA VAL A 65 -12.32 -2.15 -0.24
C VAL A 65 -12.35 -1.20 -1.43
N ASN A 66 -13.42 -1.26 -2.22
CA ASN A 66 -13.60 -0.40 -3.39
C ASN A 66 -13.73 1.08 -3.00
N ALA A 67 -14.41 1.41 -1.90
CA ALA A 67 -14.54 2.79 -1.42
C ALA A 67 -13.17 3.38 -1.03
N LEU A 68 -12.34 2.64 -0.25
CA LEU A 68 -11.01 3.09 0.12
C LEU A 68 -10.08 3.25 -1.08
N THR A 69 -10.09 2.28 -2.01
CA THR A 69 -9.22 2.33 -3.19
C THR A 69 -9.63 3.43 -4.17
N SER A 70 -10.92 3.63 -4.41
CA SER A 70 -11.41 4.70 -5.29
C SER A 70 -11.10 6.08 -4.73
N PHE A 71 -11.37 6.32 -3.44
CA PHE A 71 -11.01 7.57 -2.80
C PHE A 71 -9.49 7.83 -2.88
N GLY A 72 -8.69 6.83 -2.51
CA GLY A 72 -7.24 6.97 -2.48
C GLY A 72 -6.64 7.23 -3.86
N ALA A 73 -7.10 6.52 -4.90
CA ALA A 73 -6.65 6.73 -6.28
C ALA A 73 -6.88 8.18 -6.76
N LEU A 74 -8.06 8.74 -6.46
CA LEU A 74 -8.39 10.13 -6.80
C LEU A 74 -7.56 11.14 -5.99
N ALA A 75 -7.34 10.88 -4.69
CA ALA A 75 -6.60 11.77 -3.81
C ALA A 75 -5.12 11.93 -4.24
N TYR A 76 -4.54 10.93 -4.90
CA TYR A 76 -3.15 11.01 -5.35
C TYR A 76 -2.86 12.14 -6.32
N VAL A 77 -3.85 12.62 -7.06
CA VAL A 77 -3.65 13.75 -7.99
C VAL A 77 -3.20 14.98 -7.21
N GLU A 78 -3.96 15.36 -6.20
CA GLU A 78 -3.66 16.53 -5.34
C GLU A 78 -2.40 16.28 -4.49
N ILE A 79 -2.27 15.10 -3.89
CA ILE A 79 -1.11 14.75 -3.05
C ILE A 79 0.20 14.83 -3.85
N CYS A 80 0.25 14.27 -5.05
CA CYS A 80 1.46 14.29 -5.87
C CYS A 80 1.82 15.70 -6.34
N GLN A 81 0.82 16.51 -6.72
CA GLN A 81 1.02 17.92 -7.06
C GLN A 81 1.59 18.69 -5.86
N ARG A 82 1.01 18.52 -4.69
CA ARG A 82 1.47 19.15 -3.45
C ARG A 82 2.91 18.73 -3.11
N LEU A 83 3.21 17.42 -3.12
CA LEU A 83 4.53 16.91 -2.85
C LEU A 83 5.57 17.48 -3.84
N GLN A 84 5.25 17.52 -5.13
CA GLN A 84 6.15 18.08 -6.13
C GLN A 84 6.39 19.56 -5.93
N LEU A 85 5.35 20.34 -5.61
CA LEU A 85 5.48 21.78 -5.35
C LEU A 85 6.29 22.07 -4.10
N GLU A 86 6.05 21.33 -3.01
CA GLU A 86 6.70 21.59 -1.73
C GLU A 86 8.09 20.98 -1.64
N THR A 87 8.36 19.81 -2.27
CA THR A 87 9.65 19.10 -2.15
C THR A 87 10.52 19.12 -3.39
N GLY A 88 9.98 19.50 -4.55
CA GLY A 88 10.66 19.38 -5.84
C GLY A 88 10.74 17.95 -6.40
N ILE A 89 10.17 16.95 -5.73
CA ILE A 89 10.28 15.53 -6.12
C ILE A 89 9.00 15.08 -6.85
N ASP A 90 9.14 14.70 -8.13
CA ASP A 90 8.04 14.11 -8.92
C ASP A 90 7.86 12.63 -8.55
N SER A 91 6.70 12.28 -8.02
CA SER A 91 6.30 10.90 -7.71
C SER A 91 6.00 10.04 -8.94
N ASN A 92 6.12 10.60 -10.15
CA ASN A 92 5.83 9.95 -11.43
C ASN A 92 4.40 9.40 -11.52
N LEU A 93 3.41 10.16 -11.05
CA LEU A 93 1.99 9.86 -11.27
C LEU A 93 1.68 9.93 -12.78
N ALA A 94 1.06 8.89 -13.31
CA ALA A 94 0.69 8.83 -14.73
C ALA A 94 -0.60 8.04 -14.94
N THR A 95 -1.52 8.59 -15.73
CA THR A 95 -2.65 7.83 -16.27
C THR A 95 -2.17 7.08 -17.51
N SER A 96 -1.88 5.81 -17.36
CA SER A 96 -1.39 4.93 -18.44
C SER A 96 -2.44 3.98 -18.98
N GLY A 97 -3.61 3.94 -18.33
CA GLY A 97 -4.62 2.92 -18.60
C GLY A 97 -4.17 1.51 -18.21
N MET A 98 -5.12 0.58 -18.23
CA MET A 98 -4.86 -0.84 -17.95
C MET A 98 -5.61 -1.71 -18.94
N LEU A 99 -4.90 -2.64 -19.56
CA LEU A 99 -5.43 -3.70 -20.40
C LEU A 99 -5.57 -4.98 -19.57
N LEU A 100 -6.81 -5.44 -19.37
CA LEU A 100 -7.07 -6.74 -18.76
C LEU A 100 -7.16 -7.77 -19.87
N LEU A 101 -6.24 -8.72 -19.86
CA LEU A 101 -6.25 -9.88 -20.72
C LEU A 101 -7.13 -10.98 -20.09
N PRO A 102 -7.73 -11.87 -20.90
CA PRO A 102 -8.49 -13.00 -20.35
C PRO A 102 -7.61 -13.88 -19.42
N HIS A 103 -8.16 -14.58 -18.42
CA HIS A 103 -9.58 -14.84 -18.17
C HIS A 103 -10.04 -14.03 -16.94
N PHE A 104 -11.11 -13.31 -17.10
CA PHE A 104 -11.82 -12.62 -16.01
C PHE A 104 -13.32 -12.73 -16.24
N ASP A 105 -14.11 -12.49 -15.20
CA ASP A 105 -15.58 -12.49 -15.29
C ASP A 105 -16.05 -11.23 -16.05
N ILE A 106 -16.31 -11.40 -17.36
CA ILE A 106 -16.70 -10.29 -18.25
C ILE A 106 -18.02 -9.64 -17.82
N PRO A 107 -19.12 -10.39 -17.54
CA PRO A 107 -20.36 -9.80 -17.06
C PRO A 107 -20.19 -8.99 -15.77
N ALA A 108 -19.47 -9.54 -14.78
CA ALA A 108 -19.20 -8.85 -13.53
C ALA A 108 -18.35 -7.58 -13.73
N ALA A 109 -17.33 -7.64 -14.61
CA ALA A 109 -16.49 -6.50 -14.94
C ALA A 109 -17.30 -5.35 -15.56
N PHE A 110 -18.14 -5.63 -16.53
CA PHE A 110 -18.95 -4.62 -17.21
C PHE A 110 -19.97 -4.01 -16.25
N SER A 111 -20.71 -4.84 -15.52
CA SER A 111 -21.69 -4.38 -14.52
C SER A 111 -21.05 -3.50 -13.46
N TRP A 112 -19.85 -3.87 -13.00
CA TRP A 112 -19.11 -3.07 -12.02
C TRP A 112 -18.65 -1.72 -12.59
N CYS A 113 -18.10 -1.69 -13.80
CA CYS A 113 -17.66 -0.48 -14.46
C CYS A 113 -18.84 0.49 -14.70
N GLU A 114 -19.99 -0.02 -15.18
CA GLU A 114 -21.21 0.76 -15.38
C GLU A 114 -21.73 1.34 -14.04
N LYS A 115 -21.89 0.50 -13.01
CA LYS A 115 -22.33 0.92 -11.66
C LYS A 115 -21.45 2.03 -11.11
N ASN A 116 -20.13 1.95 -11.30
CA ASN A 116 -19.16 2.90 -10.76
C ASN A 116 -18.79 4.03 -11.73
N LYS A 117 -19.44 4.09 -12.92
CA LYS A 117 -19.18 5.09 -13.96
C LYS A 117 -17.71 5.16 -14.36
N LEU A 118 -17.03 4.02 -14.35
CA LEU A 118 -15.65 3.91 -14.80
C LEU A 118 -15.62 3.74 -16.32
N PRO A 119 -14.91 4.58 -17.08
CA PRO A 119 -14.75 4.39 -18.51
C PRO A 119 -14.10 3.05 -18.83
N PHE A 120 -14.70 2.28 -19.73
CA PHE A 120 -14.17 1.01 -20.18
C PHE A 120 -14.52 0.73 -21.63
N GLN A 121 -13.72 -0.10 -22.30
CA GLN A 121 -13.95 -0.50 -23.68
C GLN A 121 -13.60 -1.99 -23.86
N PRO A 122 -14.53 -2.82 -24.35
CA PRO A 122 -14.18 -4.14 -24.88
C PRO A 122 -13.29 -3.96 -26.12
N VAL A 123 -12.17 -4.63 -26.15
CA VAL A 123 -11.17 -4.50 -27.23
C VAL A 123 -10.61 -5.87 -27.59
N LYS A 124 -10.00 -5.99 -28.77
CA LYS A 124 -9.15 -7.13 -29.07
C LYS A 124 -7.75 -6.88 -28.54
N ALA A 125 -7.16 -7.85 -27.86
CA ALA A 125 -5.82 -7.74 -27.31
C ALA A 125 -4.77 -7.41 -28.39
N SER A 126 -4.99 -7.87 -29.63
CA SER A 126 -4.16 -7.56 -30.81
C SER A 126 -4.09 -6.07 -31.19
N ALA A 127 -4.97 -5.24 -30.67
CA ALA A 127 -4.92 -3.78 -30.87
C ALA A 127 -3.84 -3.11 -30.01
N PHE A 128 -3.24 -3.84 -29.10
CA PHE A 128 -2.16 -3.39 -28.21
C PHE A 128 -0.89 -4.21 -28.50
N ASP A 129 0.28 -3.65 -28.26
CA ASP A 129 1.57 -4.32 -28.49
C ASP A 129 1.83 -5.44 -27.46
N VAL A 130 0.87 -6.33 -27.32
CA VAL A 130 0.96 -7.53 -26.47
C VAL A 130 0.69 -8.75 -27.32
N GLN A 131 1.50 -9.79 -27.14
CA GLN A 131 1.19 -11.07 -27.72
C GLN A 131 0.14 -11.75 -26.82
N SER A 132 -1.10 -11.65 -27.23
CA SER A 132 -2.13 -12.53 -26.71
C SER A 132 -2.42 -13.62 -27.72
N LEU A 133 -3.06 -14.69 -27.27
CA LEU A 133 -3.64 -15.66 -28.20
C LEU A 133 -4.55 -14.90 -29.17
N SER A 134 -4.27 -15.00 -30.45
CA SER A 134 -4.89 -14.19 -31.50
C SER A 134 -6.42 -14.27 -31.41
N GLY A 135 -7.08 -13.13 -31.24
CA GLY A 135 -8.54 -13.00 -31.22
C GLY A 135 -9.19 -12.92 -29.84
N GLU A 136 -8.44 -12.99 -28.75
CA GLU A 136 -9.01 -12.89 -27.39
C GLU A 136 -9.58 -11.50 -27.11
N ASP A 137 -10.78 -11.49 -26.49
CA ASP A 137 -11.42 -10.28 -26.01
C ASP A 137 -10.76 -9.81 -24.71
N ALA A 138 -10.35 -8.56 -24.68
CA ALA A 138 -9.74 -7.89 -23.55
C ALA A 138 -10.60 -6.71 -23.10
N LEU A 139 -10.33 -6.20 -21.91
CA LEU A 139 -10.98 -5.01 -21.39
C LEU A 139 -9.96 -3.88 -21.23
N TRP A 140 -10.19 -2.77 -21.89
CA TRP A 140 -9.41 -1.55 -21.75
C TRP A 140 -10.02 -0.60 -20.74
N LEU A 141 -9.25 -0.20 -19.74
CA LEU A 141 -9.61 0.75 -18.68
C LEU A 141 -8.72 1.99 -18.79
N PRO A 142 -9.14 3.02 -19.57
CA PRO A 142 -8.27 4.17 -19.94
C PRO A 142 -7.88 5.06 -18.76
N SER A 143 -8.67 5.10 -17.70
CA SER A 143 -8.47 6.01 -16.55
C SER A 143 -7.56 5.44 -15.46
N VAL A 144 -7.10 4.20 -15.57
CA VAL A 144 -6.23 3.62 -14.55
C VAL A 144 -4.88 4.31 -14.51
N ALA A 145 -4.51 4.76 -13.33
CA ALA A 145 -3.25 5.45 -13.09
C ALA A 145 -2.23 4.55 -12.40
N GLN A 146 -0.98 4.97 -12.46
CA GLN A 146 0.14 4.39 -11.75
C GLN A 146 0.99 5.48 -11.12
N ILE A 147 1.73 5.11 -10.08
CA ILE A 147 2.72 5.98 -9.43
C ILE A 147 4.01 5.18 -9.24
N ARG A 148 5.15 5.86 -9.07
CA ARG A 148 6.41 5.20 -8.78
C ARG A 148 6.67 5.17 -7.27
N PRO A 149 6.46 4.03 -6.58
CA PRO A 149 6.52 3.99 -5.12
C PRO A 149 7.82 4.51 -4.52
N PRO A 150 9.03 4.17 -5.03
CA PRO A 150 10.26 4.74 -4.48
C PRO A 150 10.32 6.27 -4.51
N TYR A 151 9.81 6.91 -5.57
CA TYR A 151 9.82 8.37 -5.69
C TYR A 151 8.75 9.01 -4.81
N LEU A 152 7.57 8.39 -4.72
CA LEU A 152 6.54 8.83 -3.80
C LEU A 152 7.05 8.78 -2.34
N MET A 153 7.72 7.68 -1.96
CA MET A 153 8.26 7.55 -0.60
C MET A 153 9.35 8.58 -0.32
N LEU A 154 10.22 8.90 -1.29
CA LEU A 154 11.21 9.98 -1.17
C LEU A 154 10.54 11.34 -1.00
N ALA A 155 9.51 11.64 -1.80
CA ALA A 155 8.77 12.89 -1.70
C ALA A 155 8.06 13.04 -0.36
N LEU A 156 7.44 11.97 0.14
CA LEU A 156 6.80 11.95 1.46
C LEU A 156 7.82 12.18 2.58
N ARG A 157 8.98 11.51 2.53
CA ARG A 157 10.04 11.74 3.52
C ARG A 157 10.48 13.19 3.56
N ALA A 158 10.80 13.78 2.40
CA ALA A 158 11.22 15.18 2.30
C ALA A 158 10.14 16.13 2.84
N TRP A 159 8.87 15.83 2.53
CA TRP A 159 7.75 16.60 3.03
C TRP A 159 7.63 16.54 4.57
N LEU A 160 7.77 15.35 5.16
CA LEU A 160 7.71 15.15 6.60
C LEU A 160 8.83 15.93 7.33
N GLU A 161 10.04 15.91 6.79
CA GLU A 161 11.20 16.67 7.32
C GLU A 161 10.93 18.19 7.29
N GLN A 162 10.39 18.70 6.18
CA GLN A 162 10.07 20.12 6.02
C GLN A 162 8.91 20.59 6.92
N ASN A 163 8.01 19.69 7.29
CA ASN A 163 6.85 19.99 8.14
C ASN A 163 7.06 19.63 9.63
N ASN A 164 8.31 19.58 10.06
CA ASN A 164 8.72 19.38 11.45
C ASN A 164 8.18 18.09 12.11
N VAL A 165 7.96 17.04 11.32
CA VAL A 165 7.66 15.71 11.86
C VAL A 165 8.95 15.12 12.43
N THR A 166 8.92 14.69 13.70
CA THR A 166 10.06 14.01 14.29
C THR A 166 10.19 12.60 13.71
N LEU A 167 11.33 12.28 13.12
CA LEU A 167 11.62 10.98 12.50
C LEU A 167 12.59 10.19 13.38
N LEU A 168 12.09 9.17 14.07
CA LEU A 168 12.90 8.25 14.88
C LEU A 168 13.15 6.98 14.09
N GLU A 169 14.27 6.97 13.37
CA GLU A 169 14.72 5.82 12.58
C GLU A 169 15.56 4.87 13.45
N HIS A 170 15.72 3.63 12.98
CA HIS A 170 16.44 2.56 13.67
C HIS A 170 15.97 2.36 15.12
N THR A 171 14.67 2.62 15.34
CA THR A 171 14.03 2.60 16.65
C THR A 171 12.91 1.55 16.65
N GLU A 172 13.14 0.42 17.27
CA GLU A 172 12.19 -0.69 17.37
C GLU A 172 11.49 -0.65 18.74
N LEU A 173 10.16 -0.83 18.72
CA LEU A 173 9.34 -0.86 19.94
C LEU A 173 9.20 -2.28 20.49
N VAL A 174 9.16 -2.39 21.81
CA VAL A 174 8.83 -3.64 22.49
C VAL A 174 7.36 -3.99 22.23
N PRO A 175 6.99 -5.26 21.96
CA PRO A 175 5.60 -5.69 21.88
C PRO A 175 4.80 -5.24 23.11
N LEU A 176 3.59 -4.74 22.90
CA LEU A 176 2.71 -4.34 24.00
C LEU A 176 2.23 -5.57 24.78
N LYS A 177 2.25 -5.44 26.11
CA LYS A 177 1.72 -6.46 27.03
C LYS A 177 0.43 -5.95 27.66
N THR A 178 -0.54 -6.83 27.82
CA THR A 178 -1.71 -6.54 28.66
C THR A 178 -1.31 -6.62 30.13
N THR A 179 -1.68 -5.59 30.90
CA THR A 179 -1.73 -5.69 32.35
C THR A 179 -3.16 -6.06 32.74
N PRO A 180 -3.39 -7.17 33.47
CA PRO A 180 -4.74 -7.69 33.74
C PRO A 180 -5.62 -6.77 34.61
N GLU A 181 -5.09 -5.70 35.15
CA GLU A 181 -5.69 -4.95 36.25
C GLU A 181 -6.47 -3.69 35.85
N LEU A 182 -6.52 -3.31 34.57
CA LEU A 182 -7.12 -2.04 34.16
C LEU A 182 -8.23 -2.23 33.11
N HIS A 183 -9.45 -1.83 33.44
CA HIS A 183 -10.52 -1.65 32.47
C HIS A 183 -10.18 -0.46 31.56
N ALA A 184 -9.83 -0.73 30.29
CA ALA A 184 -9.47 0.23 29.25
C ALA A 184 -8.32 1.18 29.67
N PRO A 185 -7.09 0.66 29.88
CA PRO A 185 -5.92 1.47 30.21
C PRO A 185 -5.61 2.47 29.09
N GLU A 186 -5.00 3.59 29.48
CA GLU A 186 -4.39 4.53 28.54
C GLU A 186 -2.91 4.21 28.41
N LEU A 187 -2.40 4.22 27.19
CA LEU A 187 -0.98 4.04 26.88
C LEU A 187 -0.28 5.40 26.97
N HIS A 188 0.33 5.70 28.11
CA HIS A 188 1.05 6.97 28.30
C HIS A 188 2.46 6.93 27.75
N GLU A 189 3.06 5.73 27.66
CA GLU A 189 4.44 5.53 27.22
C GLU A 189 4.60 4.19 26.53
N TRP A 190 5.52 4.14 25.57
CA TRP A 190 5.90 2.92 24.87
C TRP A 190 7.42 2.78 24.86
N GLN A 191 7.92 1.64 25.30
CA GLN A 191 9.36 1.40 25.41
C GLN A 191 9.94 0.90 24.09
N THR A 192 11.13 1.40 23.76
CA THR A 192 11.96 0.87 22.67
C THR A 192 12.76 -0.35 23.14
N LEU A 193 13.26 -1.16 22.21
CA LEU A 193 14.15 -2.28 22.53
C LEU A 193 15.44 -1.83 23.23
N ASN A 194 15.87 -0.58 22.99
CA ASN A 194 17.05 0.01 23.64
C ASN A 194 16.76 0.58 25.04
N GLY A 195 15.53 0.47 25.53
CA GLY A 195 15.12 0.93 26.86
C GLY A 195 14.67 2.39 26.92
N GLU A 196 14.68 3.13 25.83
CA GLU A 196 14.14 4.50 25.77
C GLU A 196 12.62 4.48 25.90
N ILE A 197 12.05 5.54 26.47
CA ILE A 197 10.62 5.69 26.68
C ILE A 197 10.08 6.79 25.76
N LEU A 198 9.13 6.43 24.90
CA LEU A 198 8.39 7.36 24.06
C LEU A 198 7.07 7.73 24.75
N LYS A 199 6.83 9.02 24.93
CA LYS A 199 5.59 9.56 25.51
C LYS A 199 4.79 10.30 24.46
N ALA A 200 3.47 10.06 24.44
CA ALA A 200 2.53 10.74 23.55
C ALA A 200 1.12 10.75 24.15
N ASP A 201 0.26 11.61 23.60
CA ASP A 201 -1.16 11.63 23.93
C ASP A 201 -1.89 10.48 23.20
N GLN A 202 -1.44 10.13 22.00
CA GLN A 202 -2.04 9.07 21.15
C GLN A 202 -0.96 8.26 20.44
N PHE A 203 -1.26 6.99 20.18
CA PHE A 203 -0.41 6.10 19.39
C PHE A 203 -1.22 5.49 18.24
N ILE A 204 -0.58 5.36 17.05
CA ILE A 204 -1.21 4.74 15.88
C ILE A 204 -0.26 3.67 15.32
N VAL A 205 -0.69 2.42 15.25
CA VAL A 205 0.09 1.32 14.67
C VAL A 205 -0.19 1.23 13.16
N THR A 206 0.87 1.48 12.38
CA THR A 206 0.87 1.42 10.90
C THR A 206 1.99 0.50 10.38
N SER A 207 2.48 -0.42 11.21
CA SER A 207 3.67 -1.24 10.98
C SER A 207 3.45 -2.43 10.01
N GLY A 208 2.38 -2.39 9.21
CA GLY A 208 2.15 -3.33 8.13
C GLY A 208 2.16 -4.79 8.59
N ALA A 209 2.98 -5.63 7.98
CA ALA A 209 3.05 -7.06 8.29
C ALA A 209 3.52 -7.36 9.74
N TRP A 210 4.21 -6.43 10.37
CA TRP A 210 4.72 -6.57 11.75
C TRP A 210 3.73 -6.10 12.83
N SER A 211 2.55 -5.58 12.43
CA SER A 211 1.55 -5.08 13.38
C SER A 211 1.03 -6.16 14.32
N PHE A 212 0.91 -7.40 13.84
CA PHE A 212 0.48 -8.51 14.67
C PHE A 212 1.48 -8.79 15.80
N ASP A 213 2.77 -8.82 15.51
CA ASP A 213 3.78 -9.12 16.52
C ASP A 213 3.86 -8.05 17.63
N LEU A 214 3.59 -6.79 17.28
CA LEU A 214 3.54 -5.70 18.26
C LEU A 214 2.31 -5.79 19.19
N LEU A 215 1.20 -6.38 18.73
CA LEU A 215 -0.11 -6.30 19.40
C LEU A 215 -0.69 -7.65 19.82
N LYS A 216 -0.05 -8.78 19.51
CA LYS A 216 -0.59 -10.13 19.72
C LYS A 216 -0.99 -10.43 21.16
N GLU A 217 -0.31 -9.82 22.14
CA GLU A 217 -0.66 -9.97 23.55
C GLU A 217 -1.81 -9.07 24.01
N THR A 218 -2.21 -8.08 23.18
CA THR A 218 -3.29 -7.14 23.50
C THR A 218 -4.56 -7.42 22.71
N THR A 219 -4.48 -8.13 21.59
CA THR A 219 -5.63 -8.57 20.81
C THR A 219 -5.29 -9.78 19.92
N GLU A 220 -6.04 -10.86 20.10
CA GLU A 220 -5.95 -12.07 19.28
C GLU A 220 -6.73 -11.94 17.96
N LYS A 221 -7.54 -10.88 17.81
CA LYS A 221 -8.44 -10.70 16.66
C LYS A 221 -7.76 -10.08 15.45
N LEU A 222 -6.57 -9.49 15.61
CA LEU A 222 -5.81 -8.92 14.51
C LEU A 222 -5.20 -10.04 13.64
N LYS A 223 -5.85 -10.36 12.52
CA LYS A 223 -5.42 -11.43 11.62
C LYS A 223 -4.57 -10.86 10.49
N ILE A 224 -3.30 -10.58 10.76
CA ILE A 224 -2.33 -10.13 9.76
C ILE A 224 -1.18 -11.12 9.69
N LYS A 225 -0.81 -11.51 8.47
CA LYS A 225 0.40 -12.30 8.22
C LYS A 225 1.21 -11.73 7.06
N PRO A 226 2.54 -11.89 7.09
CA PRO A 226 3.39 -11.47 5.98
C PRO A 226 3.11 -12.34 4.75
N MET A 227 2.85 -11.68 3.61
CA MET A 227 2.64 -12.34 2.33
C MET A 227 3.67 -11.81 1.33
N ARG A 228 4.68 -12.62 1.01
CA ARG A 228 5.75 -12.23 0.09
C ARG A 228 5.24 -12.08 -1.34
N GLY A 229 5.73 -11.07 -2.02
CA GLY A 229 5.58 -10.90 -3.46
C GLY A 229 6.88 -10.47 -4.10
N GLN A 230 7.28 -11.14 -5.17
CA GLN A 230 8.51 -10.86 -5.91
C GLN A 230 8.21 -10.17 -7.23
N ILE A 231 9.12 -9.30 -7.67
CA ILE A 231 8.98 -8.45 -8.86
C ILE A 231 10.31 -8.38 -9.60
N LEU A 232 10.24 -8.39 -10.94
CA LEU A 232 11.37 -8.18 -11.84
C LEU A 232 11.31 -6.81 -12.50
N LEU A 233 12.48 -6.27 -12.84
CA LEU A 233 12.63 -5.05 -13.61
C LEU A 233 13.41 -5.33 -14.89
N TYR A 234 12.86 -4.89 -16.02
CA TYR A 234 13.48 -4.93 -17.33
C TYR A 234 13.67 -3.52 -17.89
N GLN A 235 14.47 -3.41 -18.95
CA GLN A 235 14.59 -2.18 -19.74
C GLN A 235 14.55 -2.54 -21.25
N PRO A 236 13.36 -2.81 -21.80
CA PRO A 236 13.19 -3.11 -23.20
C PRO A 236 13.36 -1.88 -24.08
N LYS A 237 13.85 -2.06 -25.34
CA LYS A 237 13.95 -0.97 -26.32
C LYS A 237 12.57 -0.40 -26.69
N ASN A 238 11.60 -1.29 -26.89
CA ASN A 238 10.20 -0.94 -27.13
C ASN A 238 9.42 -1.36 -25.90
N ASN A 239 8.80 -0.40 -25.19
CA ASN A 239 8.07 -0.64 -23.97
C ASN A 239 6.56 -0.62 -24.22
N LEU A 240 5.81 -1.26 -23.34
CA LEU A 240 4.35 -1.08 -23.26
C LEU A 240 4.03 0.39 -22.98
N GLN A 241 2.88 0.84 -23.47
CA GLN A 241 2.35 2.17 -23.15
C GLN A 241 1.36 2.14 -21.99
N GLN A 242 0.76 0.99 -21.73
CA GLN A 242 -0.27 0.75 -20.73
C GLN A 242 0.15 -0.34 -19.75
N ILE A 243 -0.49 -0.34 -18.58
CA ILE A 243 -0.43 -1.49 -17.66
C ILE A 243 -1.11 -2.67 -18.35
N VAL A 244 -0.53 -3.85 -18.23
CA VAL A 244 -1.14 -5.12 -18.69
C VAL A 244 -1.36 -6.01 -17.46
N TYR A 245 -2.54 -6.60 -17.35
CA TYR A 245 -2.90 -7.52 -16.27
C TYR A 245 -3.47 -8.82 -16.83
N ARG A 246 -3.04 -9.95 -16.26
CA ARG A 246 -3.55 -11.29 -16.57
C ARG A 246 -3.43 -12.20 -15.35
N GLU A 247 -4.54 -12.71 -14.83
CA GLU A 247 -4.59 -13.77 -13.80
C GLU A 247 -3.66 -13.56 -12.59
N GLY A 248 -3.67 -12.37 -12.01
CA GLY A 248 -2.83 -12.02 -10.86
C GLY A 248 -1.43 -11.51 -11.21
N PHE A 249 -1.04 -11.62 -12.48
CA PHE A 249 0.21 -11.11 -13.01
C PHE A 249 0.01 -9.75 -13.69
N TYR A 250 0.96 -8.84 -13.57
CA TYR A 250 0.90 -7.54 -14.20
C TYR A 250 2.26 -7.12 -14.78
N MET A 251 2.21 -6.28 -15.81
CA MET A 251 3.36 -5.58 -16.36
C MET A 251 3.07 -4.07 -16.31
N VAL A 252 4.01 -3.30 -15.77
CA VAL A 252 3.83 -1.85 -15.55
C VAL A 252 4.97 -1.08 -16.19
N PRO A 253 4.69 -0.39 -17.31
CA PRO A 253 5.70 0.44 -17.97
C PRO A 253 5.98 1.70 -17.15
N ARG A 254 7.24 2.15 -17.16
CA ARG A 254 7.69 3.37 -16.49
C ARG A 254 8.11 4.43 -17.51
N ARG A 255 7.94 5.71 -17.15
CA ARG A 255 8.30 6.85 -18.02
C ARG A 255 9.78 6.86 -18.45
N ASP A 256 10.66 6.30 -17.62
CA ASP A 256 12.10 6.20 -17.87
C ASP A 256 12.52 4.95 -18.67
N GLY A 257 11.56 4.28 -19.31
CA GLY A 257 11.81 3.12 -20.18
C GLY A 257 11.91 1.79 -19.46
N TYR A 258 11.85 1.76 -18.12
CA TYR A 258 11.79 0.49 -17.40
C TYR A 258 10.40 -0.16 -17.51
N LEU A 259 10.40 -1.48 -17.40
CA LEU A 259 9.21 -2.32 -17.35
C LEU A 259 9.28 -3.22 -16.13
N LEU A 260 8.26 -3.13 -15.29
CA LEU A 260 8.12 -3.93 -14.10
C LEU A 260 7.20 -5.11 -14.40
N ALA A 261 7.58 -6.32 -14.00
CA ALA A 261 6.82 -7.55 -14.18
C ALA A 261 6.66 -8.30 -12.85
N GLY A 262 5.46 -8.71 -12.51
CA GLY A 262 5.12 -9.39 -11.26
C GLY A 262 3.63 -9.51 -11.06
N SER A 263 3.21 -9.99 -9.95
CA SER A 263 3.99 -10.43 -8.81
C SER A 263 3.55 -11.81 -8.34
N THR A 264 4.33 -12.40 -7.45
CA THR A 264 3.93 -13.62 -6.75
C THR A 264 3.09 -13.30 -5.50
N LEU A 265 2.54 -14.35 -4.91
CA LEU A 265 1.90 -14.35 -3.62
C LEU A 265 2.29 -15.61 -2.86
N GLU A 266 3.17 -15.46 -1.88
CA GLU A 266 3.82 -16.56 -1.18
C GLU A 266 3.62 -16.43 0.33
N ASP A 267 3.17 -17.51 0.98
CA ASP A 267 3.03 -17.61 2.43
C ASP A 267 4.30 -18.27 3.00
N VAL A 268 5.31 -17.47 3.29
CA VAL A 268 6.65 -17.91 3.73
C VAL A 268 7.11 -17.21 5.01
N GLY A 269 6.16 -16.68 5.77
CA GLY A 269 6.48 -15.89 6.96
C GLY A 269 7.24 -14.62 6.61
N PHE A 270 8.15 -14.22 7.47
CA PHE A 270 8.97 -13.00 7.29
C PHE A 270 10.19 -13.17 6.37
N ASP A 271 10.29 -14.28 5.63
CA ASP A 271 11.35 -14.44 4.64
C ASP A 271 11.14 -13.49 3.46
N SER A 272 12.00 -12.48 3.36
CA SER A 272 12.00 -11.48 2.29
C SER A 272 13.03 -11.77 1.18
N THR A 273 13.62 -12.96 1.16
CA THR A 273 14.58 -13.33 0.12
C THR A 273 13.90 -13.55 -1.24
N THR A 274 14.64 -13.34 -2.31
CA THR A 274 14.21 -13.69 -3.67
C THR A 274 14.76 -15.06 -4.05
N THR A 275 14.04 -15.78 -4.94
CA THR A 275 14.46 -17.12 -5.36
C THR A 275 14.57 -17.21 -6.89
N GLU A 276 15.52 -18.03 -7.39
CA GLU A 276 15.69 -18.25 -8.83
C GLU A 276 14.46 -18.88 -9.47
N ALA A 277 13.83 -19.84 -8.79
CA ALA A 277 12.61 -20.47 -9.31
C ALA A 277 11.49 -19.46 -9.58
N VAL A 278 11.28 -18.50 -8.66
CA VAL A 278 10.28 -17.45 -8.83
C VAL A 278 10.70 -16.43 -9.89
N ARG A 279 12.01 -16.12 -9.98
CA ARG A 279 12.53 -15.27 -11.06
C ARG A 279 12.17 -15.87 -12.43
N ASP A 280 12.41 -17.15 -12.60
CA ASP A 280 12.18 -17.87 -13.86
C ASP A 280 10.66 -18.00 -14.16
N GLU A 281 9.82 -18.20 -13.14
CA GLU A 281 8.38 -18.18 -13.28
C GLU A 281 7.86 -16.82 -13.77
N ILE A 282 8.29 -15.72 -13.14
CA ILE A 282 7.88 -14.35 -13.52
C ILE A 282 8.39 -14.05 -14.93
N SER A 283 9.64 -14.42 -15.26
CA SER A 283 10.21 -14.23 -16.60
C SER A 283 9.39 -14.95 -17.67
N THR A 284 9.04 -16.20 -17.43
CA THR A 284 8.21 -17.00 -18.36
C THR A 284 6.85 -16.34 -18.60
N LYS A 285 6.18 -15.85 -17.56
CA LYS A 285 4.90 -15.13 -17.68
C LYS A 285 5.04 -13.81 -18.44
N ALA A 286 6.11 -13.07 -18.19
CA ALA A 286 6.40 -11.81 -18.88
C ALA A 286 6.68 -12.03 -20.37
N GLU A 287 7.48 -13.04 -20.71
CA GLU A 287 7.80 -13.43 -22.09
C GLU A 287 6.58 -13.93 -22.86
N ALA A 288 5.64 -14.59 -22.20
CA ALA A 288 4.39 -15.02 -22.81
C ALA A 288 3.49 -13.84 -23.23
N ILE A 289 3.57 -12.70 -22.53
CA ILE A 289 2.85 -11.47 -22.88
C ILE A 289 3.67 -10.62 -23.86
N MET A 290 4.99 -10.58 -23.68
CA MET A 290 5.91 -9.73 -24.42
C MET A 290 7.17 -10.52 -24.82
N PRO A 291 7.14 -11.30 -25.92
CA PRO A 291 8.21 -12.21 -26.31
C PRO A 291 9.58 -11.58 -26.54
N MET A 292 9.61 -10.28 -26.82
CA MET A 292 10.86 -9.55 -26.97
C MET A 292 11.66 -9.44 -25.66
N LEU A 293 11.10 -9.82 -24.52
CA LEU A 293 11.83 -9.90 -23.24
C LEU A 293 12.72 -11.14 -23.17
N LYS A 294 12.51 -12.13 -24.05
CA LYS A 294 13.30 -13.36 -24.06
C LYS A 294 14.78 -13.05 -24.26
N GLY A 295 15.57 -13.48 -23.28
CA GLY A 295 17.01 -13.24 -23.28
C GLY A 295 17.43 -11.81 -22.92
N LEU A 296 16.48 -10.92 -22.58
CA LEU A 296 16.81 -9.60 -22.10
C LEU A 296 17.29 -9.68 -20.63
N PRO A 297 18.37 -8.97 -20.27
CA PRO A 297 18.84 -8.94 -18.89
C PRO A 297 17.78 -8.44 -17.90
N ILE A 298 17.63 -9.15 -16.79
CA ILE A 298 16.86 -8.68 -15.64
C ILE A 298 17.72 -7.67 -14.90
N ILE A 299 17.27 -6.41 -14.82
CA ILE A 299 18.01 -5.31 -14.22
C ILE A 299 17.98 -5.40 -12.68
N LYS A 300 16.81 -5.80 -12.11
CA LYS A 300 16.64 -5.95 -10.67
C LYS A 300 15.58 -7.00 -10.37
N HIS A 301 15.79 -7.73 -9.25
CA HIS A 301 14.85 -8.66 -8.65
C HIS A 301 14.74 -8.34 -7.17
N TRP A 302 13.53 -8.13 -6.66
CA TRP A 302 13.29 -7.83 -5.25
C TRP A 302 11.95 -8.38 -4.78
N SER A 303 11.74 -8.34 -3.48
CA SER A 303 10.50 -8.77 -2.83
C SER A 303 9.96 -7.71 -1.87
N GLY A 304 8.73 -7.92 -1.42
CA GLY A 304 8.11 -7.17 -0.34
C GLY A 304 7.10 -8.02 0.40
N LEU A 305 6.96 -7.77 1.70
CA LEU A 305 6.05 -8.48 2.60
C LEU A 305 4.76 -7.66 2.78
N ARG A 306 3.71 -8.09 2.12
CA ARG A 306 2.38 -7.45 2.25
C ARG A 306 1.75 -7.83 3.58
N PRO A 307 1.06 -6.91 4.28
CA PRO A 307 0.27 -7.21 5.47
C PRO A 307 -1.03 -7.93 5.09
N GLY A 308 -0.96 -9.24 4.89
CA GLY A 308 -2.07 -10.06 4.39
C GLY A 308 -3.19 -10.18 5.39
N THR A 309 -4.42 -9.88 4.96
CA THR A 309 -5.68 -10.11 5.68
C THR A 309 -6.58 -11.04 4.87
N PRO A 310 -7.54 -11.74 5.48
CA PRO A 310 -8.40 -12.69 4.76
C PRO A 310 -9.13 -12.08 3.56
N ASP A 311 -9.70 -10.86 3.71
CA ASP A 311 -10.61 -10.25 2.74
C ASP A 311 -10.05 -8.97 2.07
N ASN A 312 -8.73 -8.75 2.15
CA ASN A 312 -8.09 -7.48 1.78
C ASN A 312 -8.66 -6.24 2.52
N LEU A 313 -9.41 -6.45 3.59
CA LEU A 313 -10.00 -5.39 4.39
C LEU A 313 -8.99 -4.97 5.48
N PRO A 314 -8.57 -3.70 5.51
CA PRO A 314 -7.69 -3.21 6.56
C PRO A 314 -8.41 -3.03 7.89
N THR A 315 -7.65 -3.02 8.99
CA THR A 315 -8.12 -2.57 10.29
C THR A 315 -7.81 -1.09 10.45
N ILE A 316 -8.86 -0.26 10.60
CA ILE A 316 -8.75 1.19 10.79
C ILE A 316 -9.70 1.58 11.93
N SER A 317 -9.23 1.53 13.17
CA SER A 317 -10.07 1.74 14.35
C SER A 317 -9.27 2.10 15.58
N ALA A 318 -9.97 2.52 16.64
CA ALA A 318 -9.40 2.47 17.99
C ALA A 318 -9.13 1.02 18.40
N HIS A 319 -8.14 0.84 19.27
CA HIS A 319 -7.87 -0.47 19.89
C HIS A 319 -9.01 -0.84 20.86
N PRO A 320 -9.51 -2.09 20.85
CA PRO A 320 -10.70 -2.44 21.64
C PRO A 320 -10.50 -2.34 23.15
N GLN A 321 -9.26 -2.41 23.63
CA GLN A 321 -8.94 -2.45 25.07
C GLN A 321 -8.12 -1.23 25.54
N ILE A 322 -7.42 -0.50 24.65
CA ILE A 322 -6.52 0.61 25.00
C ILE A 322 -7.07 1.88 24.37
N LYS A 323 -7.48 2.86 25.18
CA LYS A 323 -8.28 4.02 24.74
C LYS A 323 -7.60 4.93 23.72
N ASN A 324 -6.29 5.17 23.86
CA ASN A 324 -5.53 6.11 23.04
C ASN A 324 -4.55 5.41 22.07
N LEU A 325 -4.85 4.16 21.78
CA LEU A 325 -4.17 3.36 20.77
C LEU A 325 -5.10 3.15 19.59
N TYR A 326 -4.60 3.39 18.38
CA TYR A 326 -5.34 3.22 17.14
C TYR A 326 -4.55 2.29 16.19
N LEU A 327 -5.26 1.67 15.27
CA LEU A 327 -4.72 0.81 14.24
C LEU A 327 -5.05 1.39 12.86
N ASN A 328 -4.09 1.35 11.96
CA ASN A 328 -4.26 1.63 10.54
C ASN A 328 -3.34 0.70 9.75
N THR A 329 -3.76 -0.55 9.58
CA THR A 329 -2.89 -1.65 9.12
C THR A 329 -3.67 -2.76 8.40
N GLY A 330 -2.97 -3.73 7.80
CA GLY A 330 -3.63 -4.88 7.17
C GLY A 330 -4.16 -4.63 5.75
N HIS A 331 -3.65 -3.64 5.04
CA HIS A 331 -4.14 -3.22 3.71
C HIS A 331 -3.83 -4.20 2.57
N PHE A 332 -3.10 -5.27 2.82
CA PHE A 332 -2.73 -6.35 1.94
C PHE A 332 -2.21 -5.87 0.57
N ARG A 333 -3.00 -6.15 -0.52
CA ARG A 333 -2.58 -5.87 -1.91
C ARG A 333 -2.65 -4.39 -2.28
N TYR A 334 -3.49 -3.61 -1.60
CA TYR A 334 -3.86 -2.25 -2.03
C TYR A 334 -3.43 -1.17 -1.05
N GLY A 335 -2.46 -1.47 -0.17
CA GLY A 335 -2.00 -0.54 0.86
C GLY A 335 -1.57 0.81 0.30
N LEU A 336 -0.86 0.81 -0.82
CA LEU A 336 -0.48 2.05 -1.47
C LEU A 336 -1.72 2.82 -1.95
N THR A 337 -2.64 2.17 -2.68
CA THR A 337 -3.83 2.82 -3.22
C THR A 337 -4.78 3.31 -2.12
N MET A 338 -4.93 2.55 -1.03
CA MET A 338 -5.80 2.89 0.11
C MET A 338 -5.19 3.92 1.07
N ALA A 339 -3.87 4.11 1.07
CA ALA A 339 -3.19 4.89 2.10
C ALA A 339 -3.78 6.30 2.33
N PRO A 340 -4.10 7.11 1.31
CA PRO A 340 -4.73 8.41 1.54
C PRO A 340 -6.09 8.31 2.23
N ALA A 341 -6.93 7.36 1.82
CA ALA A 341 -8.26 7.15 2.37
C ALA A 341 -8.22 6.68 3.84
N SER A 342 -7.37 5.70 4.13
CA SER A 342 -7.21 5.13 5.46
C SER A 342 -6.56 6.12 6.43
N ALA A 343 -5.59 6.90 5.95
CA ALA A 343 -4.96 7.97 6.73
C ALA A 343 -5.97 9.04 7.14
N LYS A 344 -6.80 9.50 6.21
CA LYS A 344 -7.87 10.46 6.49
C LYS A 344 -8.88 9.90 7.50
N LEU A 345 -9.22 8.61 7.38
CA LEU A 345 -10.15 7.95 8.30
C LEU A 345 -9.57 7.87 9.72
N VAL A 346 -8.35 7.32 9.88
CA VAL A 346 -7.75 7.17 11.21
C VAL A 346 -7.46 8.52 11.86
N ALA A 347 -7.03 9.53 11.10
CA ALA A 347 -6.80 10.87 11.62
C ALA A 347 -8.09 11.51 12.15
N ALA A 348 -9.23 11.32 11.45
CA ALA A 348 -10.52 11.77 11.93
C ALA A 348 -10.91 11.09 13.26
N LEU A 349 -10.69 9.78 13.40
CA LEU A 349 -10.93 9.05 14.64
C LEU A 349 -10.08 9.56 15.80
N VAL A 350 -8.78 9.78 15.56
CA VAL A 350 -7.82 10.27 16.55
C VAL A 350 -8.17 11.69 17.03
N CYS A 351 -8.59 12.55 16.11
CA CYS A 351 -8.94 13.95 16.40
C CYS A 351 -10.41 14.13 16.86
N GLY A 352 -11.19 13.06 16.98
CA GLY A 352 -12.61 13.14 17.35
C GLY A 352 -13.49 13.83 16.31
N GLU A 353 -13.08 13.81 15.04
CA GLU A 353 -13.82 14.37 13.91
C GLU A 353 -14.82 13.34 13.36
N LYS A 354 -15.83 13.83 12.62
CA LYS A 354 -16.74 12.95 11.88
C LYS A 354 -16.00 12.27 10.74
N PRO A 355 -15.92 10.92 10.70
CA PRO A 355 -15.31 10.21 9.59
C PRO A 355 -16.02 10.46 8.26
N TRP A 356 -15.26 10.43 7.16
CA TRP A 356 -15.79 10.61 5.80
C TRP A 356 -16.54 9.36 5.26
N ILE A 357 -16.34 8.21 5.91
CA ILE A 357 -17.00 6.93 5.65
C ILE A 357 -17.33 6.26 6.99
N ASP A 358 -18.32 5.36 7.01
CA ASP A 358 -18.60 4.54 8.18
C ASP A 358 -17.37 3.70 8.59
N PRO A 359 -16.81 3.89 9.79
CA PRO A 359 -15.64 3.17 10.26
C PRO A 359 -15.94 1.73 10.69
N SER A 360 -17.21 1.38 10.93
CA SER A 360 -17.61 0.09 11.53
C SER A 360 -17.07 -1.14 10.81
N PRO A 361 -17.07 -1.20 9.45
CA PRO A 361 -16.53 -2.36 8.73
C PRO A 361 -15.02 -2.57 8.89
N PHE A 362 -14.29 -1.52 9.29
CA PHE A 362 -12.83 -1.55 9.45
C PHE A 362 -12.42 -1.74 10.91
N SER A 363 -13.39 -1.92 11.80
CA SER A 363 -13.14 -2.05 13.24
C SER A 363 -12.73 -3.48 13.60
N LEU A 364 -11.80 -3.62 14.55
CA LEU A 364 -11.63 -4.88 15.27
C LEU A 364 -12.89 -5.15 16.08
N SER A 365 -13.63 -6.18 15.70
CA SER A 365 -14.79 -6.64 16.49
C SER A 365 -14.33 -7.02 17.89
N VAL A 366 -15.05 -6.57 18.91
CA VAL A 366 -14.83 -6.93 20.32
C VAL A 366 -15.05 -8.42 20.57
#